data_a1988dc7dd86a23f479bbb32361bf9c8
#
_entry.id   a1988dc7dd86a23f479bbb32361bf9c8
#
_cell.length_a   1.000
_cell.length_b   1.000
_cell.length_c   1.000
_cell.angle_alpha   90.00
_cell.angle_beta   90.00
_cell.angle_gamma   90.00
#
_symmetry.space_group_name_H-M   'P 1'
#
loop_
_entity.id
_entity.type
_entity.pdbx_description
1 polymer ?
#
loop_
_entity_poly.entity_id
_entity_poly.type
_entity_poly.pdbx_seq_one_letter_code
_entity_poly.pdbx_strand_id
1 'polypeptide(L)'
;MFTLNKLISTIATYSTAHKQVKSWYFGDPWDQLNGGQSIKYPMLFGTLQPNRVEGTSDITVIRFYICDKSKKGLRNQLEVLSDCKQIALDTLIYFMQFEISELHKVNTNATLTDFVDAFNDEVAGWYFDVEFSAIFEWDACSLPITGSPAVINQDDVRIIDQDGNIIAVVPCGSYYTIEVLQELIQTLTNPAPVTIIQTLT
;
A
#
# COMPACT_ATOMS: atom_id res chain seq x y z
N MET A 1 5.35 9.11 2.32
CA MET A 1 4.11 8.45 1.85
C MET A 1 4.48 7.14 1.17
N PHE A 2 3.91 6.03 1.61
CA PHE A 2 4.10 4.73 0.97
C PHE A 2 3.40 4.70 -0.40
N THR A 3 4.07 4.19 -1.42
CA THR A 3 3.51 4.10 -2.78
C THR A 3 3.62 2.68 -3.32
N LEU A 4 2.68 2.29 -4.17
CA LEU A 4 2.72 1.00 -4.85
C LEU A 4 4.05 0.80 -5.60
N ASN A 5 4.57 1.84 -6.26
CA ASN A 5 5.85 1.77 -6.97
C ASN A 5 7.01 1.43 -6.02
N LYS A 6 7.02 1.98 -4.80
CA LYS A 6 8.03 1.69 -3.79
C LYS A 6 7.94 0.23 -3.33
N LEU A 7 6.72 -0.27 -3.10
CA LEU A 7 6.49 -1.67 -2.75
C LEU A 7 7.02 -2.60 -3.85
N ILE A 8 6.63 -2.39 -5.10
CA ILE A 8 7.06 -3.20 -6.23
C ILE A 8 8.59 -3.17 -6.41
N SER A 9 9.22 -1.99 -6.25
CA SER A 9 10.67 -1.85 -6.31
C SER A 9 11.38 -2.64 -5.20
N THR A 10 10.82 -2.64 -3.99
CA THR A 10 11.37 -3.43 -2.87
C THR A 10 11.27 -4.93 -3.15
N ILE A 11 10.15 -5.40 -3.67
CA ILE A 11 9.95 -6.81 -4.05
C ILE A 11 10.92 -7.20 -5.19
N ALA A 12 11.10 -6.31 -6.18
CA ALA A 12 12.06 -6.53 -7.26
C ALA A 12 13.49 -6.67 -6.74
N THR A 13 13.88 -5.84 -5.77
CA THR A 13 15.20 -5.90 -5.12
C THR A 13 15.40 -7.24 -4.40
N TYR A 14 14.41 -7.67 -3.61
CA TYR A 14 14.41 -8.98 -2.98
C TYR A 14 14.57 -10.11 -4.01
N SER A 15 13.75 -10.11 -5.05
CA SER A 15 13.75 -11.12 -6.10
C SER A 15 15.13 -11.23 -6.79
N THR A 16 15.76 -10.08 -7.05
CA THR A 16 17.10 -10.04 -7.66
C THR A 16 18.18 -10.56 -6.71
N ALA A 17 18.03 -10.34 -5.41
CA ALA A 17 18.97 -10.81 -4.39
C ALA A 17 18.80 -12.31 -4.07
N HIS A 18 17.62 -12.91 -4.34
CA HIS A 18 17.36 -14.29 -4.06
C HIS A 18 18.14 -15.22 -4.99
N LYS A 19 18.93 -16.14 -4.44
CA LYS A 19 19.90 -16.95 -5.22
C LYS A 19 19.26 -17.88 -6.24
N GLN A 20 18.06 -18.37 -5.96
CA GLN A 20 17.36 -19.35 -6.80
C GLN A 20 16.47 -18.70 -7.84
N VAL A 21 15.86 -17.51 -7.55
CA VAL A 21 15.02 -16.79 -8.50
C VAL A 21 15.89 -16.25 -9.65
N LYS A 22 15.46 -16.50 -10.88
CA LYS A 22 16.18 -16.08 -12.10
C LYS A 22 15.49 -14.94 -12.85
N SER A 23 14.21 -14.75 -12.61
CA SER A 23 13.45 -13.63 -13.18
C SER A 23 12.33 -13.20 -12.26
N TRP A 24 12.00 -11.91 -12.34
CA TRP A 24 10.91 -11.27 -11.63
C TRP A 24 10.05 -10.50 -12.62
N TYR A 25 8.73 -10.61 -12.45
CA TYR A 25 7.76 -9.83 -13.21
C TYR A 25 6.63 -9.36 -12.29
N PHE A 26 6.03 -8.24 -12.67
CA PHE A 26 4.84 -7.73 -12.03
C PHE A 26 3.85 -7.26 -13.10
N GLY A 27 2.59 -7.71 -13.00
CA GLY A 27 1.53 -7.33 -13.93
C GLY A 27 0.63 -8.51 -14.31
N ASP A 28 0.16 -8.54 -15.55
CA ASP A 28 -0.65 -9.66 -16.06
C ASP A 28 0.27 -10.83 -16.48
N PRO A 29 0.06 -12.04 -15.93
CA PRO A 29 0.84 -13.23 -16.31
C PRO A 29 0.74 -13.55 -17.80
N TRP A 30 -0.44 -13.35 -18.37
CA TRP A 30 -0.69 -13.70 -19.77
C TRP A 30 0.08 -12.82 -20.76
N ASP A 31 0.26 -11.54 -20.44
CA ASP A 31 1.02 -10.62 -21.28
C ASP A 31 2.50 -10.99 -21.31
N GLN A 32 3.05 -11.41 -20.18
CA GLN A 32 4.46 -11.78 -20.08
C GLN A 32 4.75 -13.13 -20.77
N LEU A 33 3.88 -14.11 -20.56
CA LEU A 33 4.08 -15.46 -21.09
C LEU A 33 3.80 -15.55 -22.61
N ASN A 34 2.92 -14.68 -23.11
CA ASN A 34 2.60 -14.61 -24.54
C ASN A 34 3.50 -13.62 -25.31
N GLY A 35 4.24 -12.75 -24.61
CA GLY A 35 5.04 -11.67 -25.21
C GLY A 35 6.33 -12.11 -25.90
N GLY A 36 6.62 -13.41 -26.00
CA GLY A 36 7.81 -13.94 -26.68
C GLY A 36 9.14 -13.60 -26.01
N GLN A 37 9.13 -13.07 -24.79
CA GLN A 37 10.34 -12.83 -24.02
C GLN A 37 10.92 -14.12 -23.49
N SER A 38 12.26 -14.24 -23.49
CA SER A 38 12.95 -15.40 -22.90
C SER A 38 12.85 -15.35 -21.39
N ILE A 39 11.88 -16.07 -20.82
CA ILE A 39 11.70 -16.19 -19.37
C ILE A 39 12.75 -17.14 -18.81
N LYS A 40 13.40 -16.71 -17.72
CA LYS A 40 14.37 -17.54 -16.97
C LYS A 40 13.66 -18.10 -15.73
N TYR A 41 13.84 -19.40 -15.53
CA TYR A 41 13.23 -20.12 -14.41
C TYR A 41 14.30 -20.54 -13.38
N PRO A 42 13.96 -20.66 -12.07
CA PRO A 42 12.67 -20.36 -11.45
C PRO A 42 12.29 -18.89 -11.55
N MET A 43 11.00 -18.64 -11.75
CA MET A 43 10.44 -17.30 -11.86
C MET A 43 9.60 -16.96 -10.62
N LEU A 44 9.77 -15.75 -10.10
CA LEU A 44 8.86 -15.12 -9.17
C LEU A 44 8.02 -14.08 -9.93
N PHE A 45 6.72 -14.15 -9.76
CA PHE A 45 5.79 -13.29 -10.46
C PHE A 45 4.75 -12.73 -9.51
N GLY A 46 4.40 -11.44 -9.62
CA GLY A 46 3.43 -10.77 -8.78
C GLY A 46 2.28 -10.17 -9.58
N THR A 47 1.04 -10.36 -9.13
CA THR A 47 -0.15 -9.69 -9.68
C THR A 47 -0.87 -8.92 -8.60
N LEU A 48 -1.37 -7.74 -8.95
CA LEU A 48 -2.22 -6.97 -8.06
C LEU A 48 -3.59 -7.66 -7.96
N GLN A 49 -4.05 -7.86 -6.73
CA GLN A 49 -5.40 -8.30 -6.42
C GLN A 49 -6.25 -7.09 -6.00
N PRO A 50 -7.58 -7.23 -5.88
CA PRO A 50 -8.41 -6.15 -5.40
C PRO A 50 -7.91 -5.58 -4.08
N ASN A 51 -7.60 -4.28 -4.07
CA ASN A 51 -7.17 -3.55 -2.88
C ASN A 51 -8.40 -3.11 -2.08
N ARG A 52 -8.19 -2.85 -0.80
CA ARG A 52 -9.24 -2.34 0.07
C ARG A 52 -8.71 -1.28 1.02
N VAL A 53 -9.60 -0.42 1.44
CA VAL A 53 -9.32 0.60 2.45
C VAL A 53 -10.14 0.27 3.69
N GLU A 54 -9.48 0.16 4.83
CA GLU A 54 -10.10 -0.15 6.13
C GLU A 54 -9.68 0.91 7.15
N GLY A 55 -10.61 1.79 7.52
CA GLY A 55 -10.30 2.91 8.41
C GLY A 55 -9.20 3.79 7.83
N THR A 56 -8.07 3.89 8.53
CA THR A 56 -6.87 4.64 8.11
C THR A 56 -5.82 3.77 7.41
N SER A 57 -6.16 2.54 7.04
CA SER A 57 -5.24 1.61 6.40
C SER A 57 -5.60 1.39 4.94
N ASP A 58 -4.62 1.60 4.06
CA ASP A 58 -4.65 1.18 2.66
C ASP A 58 -4.01 -0.21 2.58
N ILE A 59 -4.80 -1.21 2.17
CA ILE A 59 -4.39 -2.60 2.11
C ILE A 59 -4.22 -3.02 0.66
N THR A 60 -2.95 -3.15 0.26
CA THR A 60 -2.57 -3.66 -1.06
C THR A 60 -2.38 -5.17 -0.98
N VAL A 61 -3.09 -5.91 -1.80
CA VAL A 61 -2.98 -7.37 -1.89
C VAL A 61 -2.22 -7.76 -3.15
N ILE A 62 -1.14 -8.51 -2.98
CA ILE A 62 -0.35 -9.02 -4.10
C ILE A 62 -0.39 -10.55 -4.05
N ARG A 63 -0.78 -11.14 -5.18
CA ARG A 63 -0.64 -12.58 -5.40
C ARG A 63 0.71 -12.87 -6.01
N PHE A 64 1.46 -13.72 -5.35
CA PHE A 64 2.75 -14.21 -5.81
C PHE A 64 2.60 -15.59 -6.43
N TYR A 65 3.28 -15.78 -7.55
CA TYR A 65 3.44 -17.07 -8.20
C TYR A 65 4.93 -17.40 -8.25
N ILE A 66 5.28 -18.60 -7.85
CA ILE A 66 6.63 -19.13 -8.00
C ILE A 66 6.52 -20.38 -8.84
N CYS A 67 7.19 -20.40 -9.97
CA CYS A 67 7.14 -21.53 -10.89
C CYS A 67 8.50 -21.84 -11.53
N ASP A 68 8.64 -23.09 -11.91
CA ASP A 68 9.75 -23.59 -12.70
C ASP A 68 9.27 -24.50 -13.81
N LYS A 69 10.13 -24.75 -14.80
CA LYS A 69 9.83 -25.65 -15.91
C LYS A 69 9.82 -27.10 -15.48
N SER A 70 8.74 -27.79 -15.83
CA SER A 70 8.66 -29.22 -15.73
C SER A 70 9.29 -29.89 -16.96
N LYS A 71 9.87 -31.07 -16.78
CA LYS A 71 10.29 -31.88 -17.90
C LYS A 71 9.07 -32.45 -18.61
N LYS A 72 9.18 -32.65 -19.91
CA LYS A 72 8.11 -33.19 -20.75
C LYS A 72 7.44 -34.42 -20.11
N GLY A 73 6.14 -34.35 -19.98
CA GLY A 73 5.34 -35.37 -19.31
C GLY A 73 5.45 -35.34 -17.79
N LEU A 74 5.78 -34.20 -17.22
CA LEU A 74 5.78 -33.90 -15.77
C LEU A 74 6.64 -34.85 -14.91
N ARG A 75 7.69 -35.44 -15.48
CA ARG A 75 8.54 -36.47 -14.82
C ARG A 75 9.27 -35.97 -13.57
N ASN A 76 9.48 -34.65 -13.44
CA ASN A 76 10.12 -34.02 -12.27
C ASN A 76 9.19 -33.08 -11.55
N GLN A 77 7.90 -33.20 -11.70
CA GLN A 77 6.91 -32.30 -11.12
C GLN A 77 7.07 -32.16 -9.61
N LEU A 78 7.27 -33.28 -8.91
CA LEU A 78 7.41 -33.26 -7.44
C LEU A 78 8.66 -32.50 -6.98
N GLU A 79 9.78 -32.61 -7.70
CA GLU A 79 10.99 -31.85 -7.45
C GLU A 79 10.73 -30.34 -7.65
N VAL A 80 10.13 -29.99 -8.79
CA VAL A 80 9.79 -28.60 -9.11
C VAL A 80 8.87 -28.00 -8.04
N LEU A 81 7.82 -28.72 -7.65
CA LEU A 81 6.91 -28.28 -6.59
C LEU A 81 7.64 -28.13 -5.25
N SER A 82 8.55 -29.03 -4.91
CA SER A 82 9.34 -28.94 -3.68
C SER A 82 10.24 -27.69 -3.66
N ASP A 83 10.98 -27.46 -4.76
CA ASP A 83 11.89 -26.33 -4.88
C ASP A 83 11.14 -24.98 -4.90
N CYS A 84 10.05 -24.91 -5.67
CA CYS A 84 9.19 -23.72 -5.71
C CYS A 84 8.54 -23.44 -4.34
N LYS A 85 8.16 -24.48 -3.59
CA LYS A 85 7.63 -24.31 -2.22
C LYS A 85 8.67 -23.73 -1.29
N GLN A 86 9.93 -24.13 -1.40
CA GLN A 86 11.00 -23.55 -0.59
C GLN A 86 11.17 -22.07 -0.90
N ILE A 87 11.20 -21.67 -2.17
CA ILE A 87 11.27 -20.26 -2.57
C ILE A 87 10.05 -19.48 -2.05
N ALA A 88 8.85 -20.09 -2.05
CA ALA A 88 7.66 -19.46 -1.49
C ALA A 88 7.79 -19.19 0.01
N LEU A 89 8.30 -20.16 0.76
CA LEU A 89 8.56 -20.00 2.19
C LEU A 89 9.63 -18.94 2.46
N ASP A 90 10.71 -18.92 1.69
CA ASP A 90 11.77 -17.91 1.83
C ASP A 90 11.21 -16.50 1.54
N THR A 91 10.31 -16.37 0.58
CA THR A 91 9.63 -15.12 0.25
C THR A 91 8.73 -14.65 1.41
N LEU A 92 7.96 -15.55 2.01
CA LEU A 92 7.13 -15.24 3.17
C LEU A 92 7.98 -14.85 4.38
N ILE A 93 9.07 -15.58 4.66
CA ILE A 93 10.02 -15.26 5.74
C ILE A 93 10.63 -13.88 5.54
N TYR A 94 11.03 -13.55 4.31
CA TYR A 94 11.55 -12.22 4.00
C TYR A 94 10.54 -11.13 4.36
N PHE A 95 9.28 -11.26 3.93
CA PHE A 95 8.26 -10.26 4.25
C PHE A 95 7.88 -10.21 5.73
N MET A 96 8.02 -11.32 6.47
CA MET A 96 7.82 -11.34 7.93
C MET A 96 8.91 -10.60 8.70
N GLN A 97 10.15 -10.67 8.22
CA GLN A 97 11.32 -10.16 8.93
C GLN A 97 11.73 -8.76 8.46
N PHE A 98 11.35 -8.40 7.24
CA PHE A 98 11.77 -7.14 6.67
C PHE A 98 10.76 -6.05 7.04
N GLU A 99 11.19 -5.14 7.93
CA GLU A 99 10.49 -3.88 8.14
C GLU A 99 10.62 -3.04 6.87
N ILE A 100 9.63 -3.13 6.00
CA ILE A 100 9.51 -2.16 4.91
C ILE A 100 9.13 -0.85 5.56
N SER A 101 10.08 0.10 5.61
CA SER A 101 9.84 1.43 6.16
C SER A 101 8.55 2.01 5.55
N GLU A 102 7.68 2.57 6.39
CA GLU A 102 6.37 3.12 6.02
C GLU A 102 5.22 2.11 5.85
N LEU A 103 5.47 0.79 5.92
CA LEU A 103 4.39 -0.18 6.09
C LEU A 103 4.04 -0.34 7.57
N HIS A 104 2.75 -0.31 7.85
CA HIS A 104 2.26 -0.56 9.21
C HIS A 104 2.31 -2.05 9.54
N LYS A 105 1.96 -2.89 8.58
CA LYS A 105 1.87 -4.33 8.78
C LYS A 105 1.97 -5.09 7.47
N VAL A 106 2.64 -6.24 7.51
CA VAL A 106 2.57 -7.25 6.45
C VAL A 106 1.87 -8.49 7.00
N ASN A 107 0.79 -8.89 6.38
CA ASN A 107 0.08 -10.12 6.74
C ASN A 107 0.57 -11.25 5.83
N THR A 108 1.34 -12.15 6.41
CA THR A 108 1.93 -13.31 5.74
C THR A 108 1.19 -14.62 6.04
N ASN A 109 0.01 -14.55 6.66
CA ASN A 109 -0.87 -15.70 6.82
C ASN A 109 -1.41 -16.09 5.44
N ALA A 110 -0.65 -16.89 4.73
CA ALA A 110 -0.92 -17.27 3.35
C ALA A 110 -1.27 -18.75 3.24
N THR A 111 -2.24 -19.05 2.39
CA THR A 111 -2.51 -20.40 1.93
C THR A 111 -1.72 -20.63 0.66
N LEU A 112 -0.77 -21.57 0.68
CA LEU A 112 -0.05 -21.97 -0.52
C LEU A 112 -0.91 -22.95 -1.30
N THR A 113 -1.18 -22.61 -2.57
CA THR A 113 -1.91 -23.47 -3.50
C THR A 113 -0.99 -23.85 -4.65
N ASP A 114 -0.86 -25.14 -4.93
CA ASP A 114 -0.09 -25.63 -6.05
C ASP A 114 -0.84 -25.47 -7.38
N PHE A 115 -0.09 -25.40 -8.44
CA PHE A 115 -0.60 -25.48 -9.81
C PHE A 115 0.36 -26.23 -10.70
N VAL A 116 -0.18 -26.86 -11.71
CA VAL A 116 0.55 -27.68 -12.66
C VAL A 116 0.00 -27.42 -14.05
N ASP A 117 0.90 -27.38 -15.03
CA ASP A 117 0.54 -27.23 -16.46
C ASP A 117 -0.25 -25.93 -16.75
N ALA A 118 -0.03 -24.93 -15.92
CA ALA A 118 -0.56 -23.61 -16.15
C ALA A 118 0.41 -22.85 -17.06
N PHE A 119 -0.01 -22.52 -18.23
CA PHE A 119 0.74 -21.81 -19.25
C PHE A 119 1.34 -22.73 -20.35
N ASN A 120 1.65 -22.15 -21.49
CA ASN A 120 2.21 -22.83 -22.66
C ASN A 120 3.58 -23.49 -22.45
N ASP A 121 4.24 -23.24 -21.31
CA ASP A 121 5.63 -23.60 -21.03
C ASP A 121 5.79 -24.86 -20.18
N GLU A 122 4.71 -25.62 -19.92
CA GLU A 122 4.73 -26.80 -19.03
C GLU A 122 5.37 -26.47 -17.67
N VAL A 123 4.88 -25.46 -16.96
CA VAL A 123 5.39 -25.02 -15.65
C VAL A 123 4.55 -25.59 -14.51
N ALA A 124 5.19 -25.81 -13.38
CA ALA A 124 4.55 -26.13 -12.11
C ALA A 124 5.05 -25.20 -11.02
N GLY A 125 4.26 -24.99 -9.97
CA GLY A 125 4.64 -24.11 -8.90
C GLY A 125 3.58 -23.91 -7.83
N TRP A 126 3.71 -22.79 -7.12
CA TRP A 126 2.82 -22.39 -6.05
C TRP A 126 2.41 -20.94 -6.19
N TYR A 127 1.20 -20.61 -5.72
CA TYR A 127 0.79 -19.22 -5.54
C TYR A 127 0.23 -18.99 -4.13
N PHE A 128 0.31 -17.75 -3.68
CA PHE A 128 -0.20 -17.28 -2.40
C PHE A 128 -0.40 -15.77 -2.42
N ASP A 129 -1.26 -15.29 -1.54
CA ASP A 129 -1.55 -13.87 -1.40
C ASP A 129 -0.84 -13.30 -0.17
N VAL A 130 -0.31 -12.08 -0.29
CA VAL A 130 0.25 -11.30 0.82
C VAL A 130 -0.43 -9.93 0.85
N GLU A 131 -0.82 -9.52 2.05
CA GLU A 131 -1.43 -8.20 2.29
C GLU A 131 -0.39 -7.25 2.87
N PHE A 132 -0.23 -6.11 2.22
CA PHE A 132 0.64 -5.02 2.64
C PHE A 132 -0.23 -3.85 3.10
N SER A 133 -0.19 -3.52 4.39
CA SER A 133 -0.99 -2.46 4.98
C SER A 133 -0.13 -1.24 5.23
N ALA A 134 -0.52 -0.11 4.69
CA ALA A 134 0.07 1.20 4.95
C ALA A 134 -0.94 2.10 5.64
N ILE A 135 -0.48 2.87 6.62
CA ILE A 135 -1.32 3.93 7.20
C ILE A 135 -1.31 5.12 6.24
N PHE A 136 -2.46 5.65 5.96
CA PHE A 136 -2.58 6.95 5.31
C PHE A 136 -3.33 7.92 6.21
N GLU A 137 -2.80 9.12 6.28
CA GLU A 137 -3.43 10.19 7.01
C GLU A 137 -4.51 10.83 6.14
N TRP A 138 -5.71 10.93 6.69
CA TRP A 138 -6.80 11.67 6.07
C TRP A 138 -6.55 13.17 6.24
N ASP A 139 -5.73 13.72 5.39
CA ASP A 139 -5.51 15.17 5.34
C ASP A 139 -6.25 15.75 4.12
N ALA A 140 -7.45 16.25 4.38
CA ALA A 140 -8.24 16.90 3.32
C ALA A 140 -7.56 18.16 2.76
N CYS A 141 -6.62 18.76 3.51
CA CYS A 141 -5.90 19.95 3.10
C CYS A 141 -4.77 19.63 2.11
N SER A 142 -4.28 18.40 2.10
CA SER A 142 -3.25 17.94 1.17
C SER A 142 -3.81 17.46 -0.17
N LEU A 143 -5.13 17.45 -0.34
CA LEU A 143 -5.75 17.01 -1.59
C LEU A 143 -5.39 17.97 -2.73
N PRO A 144 -4.87 17.48 -3.86
CA PRO A 144 -4.48 18.32 -4.99
C PRO A 144 -5.71 18.71 -5.83
N ILE A 145 -6.67 19.38 -5.20
CA ILE A 145 -7.89 19.85 -5.86
C ILE A 145 -7.85 21.37 -6.02
N THR A 146 -8.24 21.82 -7.21
CA THR A 146 -8.35 23.26 -7.51
C THR A 146 -9.72 23.76 -7.03
N GLY A 147 -9.72 24.66 -6.05
CA GLY A 147 -10.91 25.16 -5.37
C GLY A 147 -11.16 24.36 -4.09
N SER A 148 -11.07 25.03 -2.97
CA SER A 148 -11.41 24.41 -1.69
C SER A 148 -12.84 23.92 -1.75
N PRO A 149 -13.10 22.61 -1.65
CA PRO A 149 -14.39 22.21 -1.15
C PRO A 149 -14.46 22.85 0.24
N ALA A 150 -15.59 23.44 0.57
CA ALA A 150 -15.86 23.85 1.93
C ALA A 150 -16.06 22.60 2.81
N VAL A 151 -15.05 21.74 2.86
CA VAL A 151 -14.97 20.64 3.81
C VAL A 151 -14.48 21.26 5.09
N ILE A 152 -15.41 21.60 5.95
CA ILE A 152 -15.09 21.95 7.33
C ILE A 152 -14.57 20.64 7.95
N ASN A 153 -13.26 20.48 8.01
CA ASN A 153 -12.63 19.35 8.68
C ASN A 153 -12.96 19.43 10.18
N GLN A 154 -13.06 18.29 10.83
CA GLN A 154 -13.28 18.24 12.28
C GLN A 154 -12.14 18.93 13.05
N ASP A 155 -10.98 19.05 12.40
CA ASP A 155 -9.75 19.66 12.96
C ASP A 155 -9.64 21.18 12.69
N ASP A 156 -10.57 21.77 11.92
CA ASP A 156 -10.57 23.21 11.71
C ASP A 156 -10.99 23.93 12.99
N VAL A 157 -10.18 24.89 13.41
CA VAL A 157 -10.53 25.75 14.54
C VAL A 157 -11.61 26.72 14.10
N ARG A 158 -12.80 26.58 14.67
CA ARG A 158 -13.92 27.49 14.43
C ARG A 158 -13.93 28.59 15.48
N ILE A 159 -13.95 29.81 15.02
CA ILE A 159 -14.12 30.96 15.89
C ILE A 159 -15.61 31.32 15.84
N ILE A 160 -16.30 31.23 16.97
CA ILE A 160 -17.71 31.53 17.09
C ILE A 160 -17.96 32.73 17.97
N ASP A 161 -18.99 33.51 17.67
CA ASP A 161 -19.46 34.59 18.53
C ASP A 161 -20.25 34.06 19.75
N GLN A 162 -20.65 34.94 20.63
CA GLN A 162 -21.43 34.60 21.83
C GLN A 162 -22.85 34.05 21.51
N ASP A 163 -23.32 34.27 20.30
CA ASP A 163 -24.60 33.81 19.80
C ASP A 163 -24.48 32.44 19.06
N GLY A 164 -23.24 31.89 18.97
CA GLY A 164 -22.95 30.60 18.34
C GLY A 164 -22.74 30.67 16.83
N ASN A 165 -22.66 31.85 16.22
CA ASN A 165 -22.39 32.00 14.79
C ASN A 165 -20.91 31.85 14.51
N ILE A 166 -20.54 31.15 13.42
CA ILE A 166 -19.16 31.03 12.99
C ILE A 166 -18.72 32.34 12.33
N ILE A 167 -17.75 33.05 12.97
CA ILE A 167 -17.17 34.29 12.46
C ILE A 167 -15.91 34.04 11.62
N ALA A 168 -15.15 33.01 11.91
CA ALA A 168 -14.01 32.61 11.12
C ALA A 168 -13.75 31.11 11.23
N VAL A 169 -13.11 30.55 10.19
CA VAL A 169 -12.61 29.18 10.18
C VAL A 169 -11.12 29.26 9.85
N VAL A 170 -10.30 28.70 10.72
CA VAL A 170 -8.85 28.59 10.49
C VAL A 170 -8.59 27.27 9.77
N PRO A 171 -8.11 27.30 8.52
CA PRO A 171 -7.86 26.09 7.76
C PRO A 171 -6.84 25.19 8.44
N CYS A 172 -6.99 23.87 8.27
CA CYS A 172 -6.01 22.90 8.73
C CYS A 172 -4.62 23.18 8.12
N GLY A 173 -3.56 22.92 8.89
CA GLY A 173 -2.18 23.20 8.50
C GLY A 173 -1.71 24.64 8.65
N SER A 174 -2.57 25.55 9.08
CA SER A 174 -2.19 26.93 9.42
C SER A 174 -1.72 26.96 10.87
N TYR A 175 -0.46 27.35 11.08
CA TYR A 175 0.08 27.56 12.42
C TYR A 175 -0.16 29.03 12.81
N TYR A 176 -1.11 29.24 13.70
CA TYR A 176 -1.33 30.55 14.32
C TYR A 176 -1.01 30.48 15.81
N THR A 177 -0.28 31.43 16.32
CA THR A 177 -0.15 31.59 17.77
C THR A 177 -1.47 32.11 18.33
N ILE A 178 -1.76 31.81 19.59
CA ILE A 178 -2.98 32.29 20.26
C ILE A 178 -3.05 33.85 20.20
N GLU A 179 -1.91 34.53 20.23
CA GLU A 179 -1.81 35.98 20.10
C GLU A 179 -2.29 36.47 18.72
N VAL A 180 -1.90 35.82 17.64
CA VAL A 180 -2.33 36.16 16.28
C VAL A 180 -3.84 35.91 16.10
N LEU A 181 -4.37 34.83 16.66
CA LEU A 181 -5.80 34.56 16.66
C LEU A 181 -6.57 35.62 17.46
N GLN A 182 -6.05 36.08 18.59
CA GLN A 182 -6.64 37.14 19.39
C GLN A 182 -6.63 38.51 18.67
N GLU A 183 -5.54 38.85 17.96
CA GLU A 183 -5.49 40.03 17.11
C GLU A 183 -6.47 39.99 15.95
N LEU A 184 -6.57 38.84 15.29
CA LEU A 184 -7.50 38.62 14.18
C LEU A 184 -8.97 38.76 14.65
N ILE A 185 -9.25 38.22 15.82
CA ILE A 185 -10.55 38.32 16.47
C ILE A 185 -10.89 39.74 16.85
N GLN A 186 -9.93 40.48 17.41
CA GLN A 186 -10.11 41.92 17.77
C GLN A 186 -10.32 42.81 16.55
N THR A 187 -9.74 42.46 15.40
CA THR A 187 -9.94 43.19 14.14
C THR A 187 -11.29 42.88 13.47
N LEU A 188 -11.83 41.70 13.69
CA LEU A 188 -13.10 41.26 13.10
C LEU A 188 -14.30 41.59 13.97
N THR A 189 -14.14 41.77 15.28
CA THR A 189 -15.22 42.01 16.21
C THR A 189 -14.97 43.28 16.99
N ASN A 190 -15.76 44.30 16.75
CA ASN A 190 -15.81 45.52 17.58
C ASN A 190 -16.74 45.24 18.78
N PRO A 191 -16.42 45.53 19.98
CA PRO A 191 -15.75 44.89 21.12
C PRO A 191 -16.68 43.96 21.95
N ALA A 192 -17.00 42.81 21.50
CA ALA A 192 -17.63 41.76 22.32
C ALA A 192 -16.63 40.67 22.72
N PRO A 193 -16.73 40.09 23.92
CA PRO A 193 -15.82 39.00 24.34
C PRO A 193 -16.00 37.75 23.46
N VAL A 194 -14.90 37.29 22.92
CA VAL A 194 -14.87 36.08 22.07
C VAL A 194 -14.43 34.86 22.88
N THR A 195 -15.15 33.79 22.74
CA THR A 195 -14.79 32.50 23.36
C THR A 195 -14.13 31.60 22.30
N ILE A 196 -12.89 31.21 22.54
CA ILE A 196 -12.17 30.25 21.70
C ILE A 196 -12.47 28.85 22.26
N ILE A 197 -13.15 28.01 21.47
CA ILE A 197 -13.35 26.61 21.81
C ILE A 197 -12.37 25.78 20.99
N GLN A 198 -11.35 25.23 21.67
CA GLN A 198 -10.45 24.24 21.10
C GLN A 198 -11.02 22.85 21.41
N THR A 199 -11.48 22.14 20.40
CA THR A 199 -11.81 20.72 20.53
C THR A 199 -10.50 19.92 20.41
N LEU A 200 -9.95 19.52 21.56
CA LEU A 200 -8.90 18.51 21.63
C LEU A 200 -9.59 17.13 21.51
N THR A 201 -9.29 16.41 20.45
CA THR A 201 -9.58 14.95 20.36
C THR A 201 -8.36 14.17 20.79
#